data_36580b21c76ef96ef8ceec600aa7a227
#
_entry.id   36580b21c76ef96ef8ceec600aa7a227
#
_cell.length_a   1.000
_cell.length_b   1.000
_cell.length_c   1.000
_cell.angle_alpha   90.00
_cell.angle_beta   90.00
_cell.angle_gamma   90.00
#
_symmetry.space_group_name_H-M   'P 1'
#
loop_
_entity.id
_entity.type
_entity.pdbx_description
1 polymer ?
#
loop_
_entity_poly.entity_id
_entity_poly.type
_entity_poly.pdbx_seq_one_letter_code
_entity_poly.pdbx_strand_id
1 'polypeptide(L)'
;MSQSTATLSSSDETLPLSIADVRAAAERIEGAVVRTPTLHSRTLSQITGADIWLKFENLQFTAAYKERGALNALLTMDETALRRGVIAASAGNHSQGLSYHGTRLGIPVTIVMPRTTPAVKIMQTESVGGNV
;
A
#
# COMPACT_ATOMS: atom_id res chain seq x y z
N MET A 1 -36.19 1.15 38.22
CA MET A 1 -35.31 0.64 37.14
C MET A 1 -34.66 1.87 36.53
N SER A 2 -33.42 2.15 36.95
CA SER A 2 -32.68 3.34 36.54
C SER A 2 -31.80 2.94 35.34
N GLN A 3 -32.04 3.55 34.16
CA GLN A 3 -31.17 3.38 32.99
C GLN A 3 -29.99 4.33 33.12
N SER A 4 -28.81 3.76 33.31
CA SER A 4 -27.56 4.52 33.28
C SER A 4 -27.19 4.77 31.81
N THR A 5 -27.35 5.99 31.36
CA THR A 5 -26.82 6.49 30.08
C THR A 5 -25.30 6.66 30.23
N ALA A 6 -24.53 5.74 29.67
CA ALA A 6 -23.10 5.92 29.54
C ALA A 6 -22.85 7.01 28.49
N THR A 7 -22.44 8.18 28.93
CA THR A 7 -21.89 9.23 28.09
C THR A 7 -20.52 8.80 27.59
N LEU A 8 -20.42 8.47 26.31
CA LEU A 8 -19.13 8.32 25.63
C LEU A 8 -18.45 9.69 25.61
N SER A 9 -17.43 9.85 26.43
CA SER A 9 -16.50 10.97 26.35
C SER A 9 -15.80 10.91 24.99
N SER A 10 -16.11 11.85 24.10
CA SER A 10 -15.31 12.09 22.90
C SER A 10 -13.99 12.72 23.35
N SER A 11 -12.98 11.87 23.59
CA SER A 11 -11.60 12.36 23.56
C SER A 11 -11.34 12.84 22.14
N ASP A 12 -11.01 14.11 21.99
CA ASP A 12 -10.53 14.73 20.74
C ASP A 12 -9.11 14.17 20.44
N GLU A 13 -9.02 12.86 20.18
CA GLU A 13 -7.84 12.26 19.61
C GLU A 13 -7.84 12.67 18.13
N THR A 14 -7.05 13.69 17.80
CA THR A 14 -6.76 14.03 16.41
C THR A 14 -6.15 12.81 15.76
N LEU A 15 -6.89 12.21 14.83
CA LEU A 15 -6.38 11.07 14.06
C LEU A 15 -5.05 11.47 13.41
N PRO A 16 -4.03 10.58 13.40
CA PRO A 16 -2.73 10.87 12.81
C PRO A 16 -2.78 11.10 11.29
N LEU A 17 -3.93 10.83 10.66
CA LEU A 17 -4.21 11.04 9.24
C LEU A 17 -5.58 11.66 9.04
N SER A 18 -5.64 12.63 8.13
CA SER A 18 -6.88 13.28 7.70
C SER A 18 -7.29 12.83 6.30
N ILE A 19 -8.55 13.10 5.92
CA ILE A 19 -9.00 12.89 4.53
C ILE A 19 -8.23 13.77 3.53
N ALA A 20 -7.72 14.93 3.97
CA ALA A 20 -6.89 15.79 3.14
C ALA A 20 -5.56 15.12 2.78
N ASP A 21 -4.94 14.40 3.73
CA ASP A 21 -3.72 13.63 3.48
C ASP A 21 -3.94 12.51 2.47
N VAL A 22 -5.09 11.82 2.56
CA VAL A 22 -5.47 10.77 1.61
C VAL A 22 -5.68 11.35 0.21
N ARG A 23 -6.33 12.50 0.09
CA ARG A 23 -6.53 13.18 -1.21
C ARG A 23 -5.21 13.64 -1.81
N ALA A 24 -4.35 14.27 -1.02
CA ALA A 24 -3.02 14.70 -1.47
C ALA A 24 -2.16 13.50 -1.92
N ALA A 25 -2.24 12.36 -1.22
CA ALA A 25 -1.59 11.14 -1.65
C ALA A 25 -2.16 10.60 -2.98
N ALA A 26 -3.49 10.64 -3.15
CA ALA A 26 -4.14 10.20 -4.39
C ALA A 26 -3.72 11.05 -5.60
N GLU A 27 -3.67 12.38 -5.45
CA GLU A 27 -3.18 13.31 -6.47
C GLU A 27 -1.70 13.04 -6.82
N ARG A 28 -0.87 12.81 -5.81
CA ARG A 28 0.57 12.56 -5.98
C ARG A 28 0.87 11.31 -6.81
N ILE A 29 0.08 10.25 -6.65
CA ILE A 29 0.28 8.98 -7.36
C ILE A 29 -0.58 8.85 -8.63
N GLU A 30 -1.33 9.88 -8.99
CA GLU A 30 -2.23 9.84 -10.15
C GLU A 30 -1.47 9.55 -11.45
N GLY A 31 -2.05 8.70 -12.29
CA GLY A 31 -1.44 8.26 -13.55
C GLY A 31 -0.28 7.27 -13.42
N ALA A 32 0.28 7.07 -12.22
CA ALA A 32 1.39 6.16 -11.99
C ALA A 32 0.98 4.81 -11.36
N VAL A 33 -0.25 4.70 -10.94
CA VAL A 33 -0.89 3.45 -10.48
C VAL A 33 -2.21 3.23 -11.23
N VAL A 34 -2.66 1.99 -11.29
CA VAL A 34 -3.93 1.67 -11.95
C VAL A 34 -5.10 2.16 -11.08
N ARG A 35 -6.03 2.91 -11.68
CA ARG A 35 -7.32 3.21 -11.04
C ARG A 35 -8.21 1.97 -11.14
N THR A 36 -8.04 1.05 -10.21
CA THR A 36 -8.74 -0.22 -10.20
C THR A 36 -10.25 -0.06 -10.01
N PRO A 37 -11.08 -0.89 -10.66
CA PRO A 37 -12.52 -0.84 -10.48
C PRO A 37 -12.93 -1.25 -9.08
N THR A 38 -14.07 -0.73 -8.63
CA THR A 38 -14.74 -1.14 -7.40
C THR A 38 -16.15 -1.60 -7.78
N LEU A 39 -16.46 -2.86 -7.51
CA LEU A 39 -17.71 -3.49 -7.91
C LEU A 39 -18.45 -4.08 -6.71
N HIS A 40 -19.78 -3.99 -6.74
CA HIS A 40 -20.65 -4.63 -5.76
C HIS A 40 -20.60 -6.15 -5.89
N SER A 41 -20.40 -6.86 -4.79
CA SER A 41 -20.38 -8.32 -4.74
C SER A 41 -21.71 -8.86 -4.20
N ARG A 42 -22.63 -9.22 -5.06
CA ARG A 42 -23.91 -9.82 -4.66
C ARG A 42 -23.74 -11.07 -3.81
N THR A 43 -22.83 -11.96 -4.21
CA THR A 43 -22.56 -13.22 -3.48
C THR A 43 -22.04 -12.97 -2.07
N LEU A 44 -21.03 -12.12 -1.90
CA LEU A 44 -20.51 -11.83 -0.56
C LEU A 44 -21.51 -11.06 0.29
N SER A 45 -22.27 -10.16 -0.31
CA SER A 45 -23.33 -9.44 0.40
C SER A 45 -24.40 -10.38 0.92
N GLN A 46 -24.82 -11.38 0.14
CA GLN A 46 -25.78 -12.40 0.58
C GLN A 46 -25.21 -13.29 1.71
N ILE A 47 -23.95 -13.70 1.61
CA ILE A 47 -23.30 -14.56 2.63
C ILE A 47 -23.14 -13.82 3.96
N THR A 48 -22.75 -12.55 3.91
CA THR A 48 -22.39 -11.76 5.11
C THR A 48 -23.55 -10.98 5.72
N GLY A 49 -24.62 -10.75 4.95
CA GLY A 49 -25.72 -9.87 5.33
C GLY A 49 -25.33 -8.37 5.30
N ALA A 50 -24.21 -8.01 4.71
CA ALA A 50 -23.71 -6.64 4.58
C ALA A 50 -23.60 -6.23 3.11
N ASP A 51 -23.52 -4.92 2.83
CA ASP A 51 -23.30 -4.40 1.48
C ASP A 51 -21.81 -4.40 1.13
N ILE A 52 -21.35 -5.42 0.38
CA ILE A 52 -19.93 -5.68 0.11
C ILE A 52 -19.52 -5.16 -1.27
N TRP A 53 -18.55 -4.27 -1.28
CA TRP A 53 -17.91 -3.72 -2.48
C TRP A 53 -16.45 -4.18 -2.55
N LEU A 54 -16.04 -4.73 -3.69
CA LEU A 54 -14.68 -5.22 -3.93
C LEU A 54 -13.91 -4.23 -4.79
N LYS A 55 -12.81 -3.71 -4.24
CA LYS A 55 -11.83 -2.94 -5.01
C LYS A 55 -10.71 -3.87 -5.49
N PHE A 56 -10.58 -4.02 -6.81
CA PHE A 56 -9.72 -5.03 -7.44
C PHE A 56 -8.24 -4.59 -7.52
N GLU A 57 -7.58 -4.50 -6.38
CA GLU A 57 -6.15 -4.14 -6.31
C GLU A 57 -5.19 -5.22 -6.85
N ASN A 58 -5.69 -6.43 -7.10
CA ASN A 58 -4.98 -7.46 -7.85
C ASN A 58 -4.74 -7.09 -9.33
N LEU A 59 -5.35 -6.03 -9.83
CA LEU A 59 -5.12 -5.48 -11.16
C LEU A 59 -4.00 -4.44 -11.21
N GLN A 60 -3.33 -4.15 -10.10
CA GLN A 60 -2.11 -3.36 -10.09
C GLN A 60 -0.95 -4.11 -10.79
N PHE A 61 0.12 -3.41 -11.19
CA PHE A 61 1.29 -3.98 -11.86
C PHE A 61 1.97 -5.12 -11.08
N THR A 62 2.02 -5.00 -9.75
CA THR A 62 2.52 -6.05 -8.85
C THR A 62 1.41 -6.84 -8.18
N ALA A 63 0.20 -6.82 -8.75
CA ALA A 63 -0.99 -7.52 -8.30
C ALA A 63 -1.40 -7.25 -6.83
N ALA A 64 -1.06 -6.06 -6.30
CA ALA A 64 -1.34 -5.70 -4.90
C ALA A 64 -1.46 -4.20 -4.67
N TYR A 65 -2.27 -3.80 -3.66
CA TYR A 65 -2.46 -2.41 -3.27
C TYR A 65 -1.21 -1.72 -2.72
N LYS A 66 -0.16 -2.48 -2.40
CA LYS A 66 1.09 -1.97 -1.80
C LYS A 66 1.82 -0.97 -2.69
N GLU A 67 1.60 -1.01 -3.98
CA GLU A 67 2.14 -0.04 -4.94
C GLU A 67 1.79 1.41 -4.59
N ARG A 68 0.55 1.65 -4.16
CA ARG A 68 0.07 3.00 -3.80
C ARG A 68 0.90 3.61 -2.69
N GLY A 69 1.06 2.89 -1.58
CA GLY A 69 1.84 3.36 -0.44
C GLY A 69 3.33 3.47 -0.73
N ALA A 70 3.89 2.51 -1.48
CA ALA A 70 5.29 2.52 -1.87
C ALA A 70 5.62 3.74 -2.74
N LEU A 71 4.83 3.99 -3.79
CA LEU A 71 5.01 5.15 -4.65
C LEU A 71 4.83 6.47 -3.89
N ASN A 72 3.75 6.58 -3.09
CA ASN A 72 3.51 7.79 -2.30
C ASN A 72 4.67 8.08 -1.35
N ALA A 73 5.22 7.06 -0.68
CA ALA A 73 6.38 7.24 0.20
C ALA A 73 7.61 7.74 -0.57
N LEU A 74 7.94 7.12 -1.71
CA LEU A 74 9.06 7.55 -2.54
C LEU A 74 8.92 9.01 -3.01
N LEU A 75 7.74 9.42 -3.43
CA LEU A 75 7.47 10.77 -3.92
C LEU A 75 7.44 11.85 -2.82
N THR A 76 7.42 11.45 -1.53
CA THR A 76 7.46 12.38 -0.39
C THR A 76 8.81 12.44 0.31
N MET A 77 9.75 11.59 -0.09
CA MET A 77 11.10 11.59 0.48
C MET A 77 11.96 12.72 -0.10
N ASP A 78 12.92 13.17 0.69
CA ASP A 78 13.94 14.13 0.26
C ASP A 78 14.84 13.53 -0.84
N GLU A 79 15.15 14.35 -1.83
CA GLU A 79 15.92 13.97 -3.00
C GLU A 79 17.33 13.45 -2.66
N THR A 80 17.96 13.99 -1.61
CA THR A 80 19.28 13.55 -1.15
C THR A 80 19.21 12.15 -0.53
N ALA A 81 18.13 11.83 0.17
CA ALA A 81 17.87 10.49 0.69
C ALA A 81 17.60 9.50 -0.46
N LEU A 82 16.80 9.89 -1.46
CA LEU A 82 16.49 9.05 -2.62
C LEU A 82 17.73 8.69 -3.44
N ARG A 83 18.68 9.62 -3.62
CA ARG A 83 19.95 9.34 -4.30
C ARG A 83 20.79 8.27 -3.63
N ARG A 84 20.70 8.12 -2.32
CA ARG A 84 21.38 7.04 -1.56
C ARG A 84 20.68 5.70 -1.70
N GLY A 85 19.46 5.69 -2.21
CA GLY A 85 18.60 4.53 -2.30
C GLY A 85 17.77 4.30 -1.05
N VAL A 86 16.87 3.32 -1.14
CA VAL A 86 15.96 2.94 -0.05
C VAL A 86 16.14 1.48 0.32
N ILE A 87 15.93 1.15 1.60
CA ILE A 87 16.01 -0.21 2.11
C ILE A 87 14.69 -0.56 2.77
N ALA A 88 14.19 -1.78 2.51
CA ALA A 88 13.02 -2.32 3.19
C ALA A 88 13.20 -3.79 3.54
N ALA A 89 12.64 -4.22 4.67
CA ALA A 89 12.55 -5.62 5.05
C ALA A 89 11.17 -6.17 4.67
N SER A 90 11.08 -6.97 3.61
CA SER A 90 9.83 -7.58 3.15
C SER A 90 10.10 -8.74 2.19
N ALA A 91 9.36 -9.84 2.35
CA ALA A 91 9.36 -10.98 1.44
C ALA A 91 8.02 -11.13 0.68
N GLY A 92 7.32 -10.04 0.40
CA GLY A 92 5.99 -10.06 -0.21
C GLY A 92 5.68 -8.85 -1.05
N ASN A 93 4.40 -8.48 -1.14
CA ASN A 93 3.89 -7.45 -2.04
C ASN A 93 4.51 -6.05 -1.81
N HIS A 94 5.00 -5.76 -0.59
CA HIS A 94 5.67 -4.48 -0.35
C HIS A 94 7.04 -4.42 -1.02
N SER A 95 7.82 -5.50 -1.00
CA SER A 95 9.12 -5.55 -1.71
C SER A 95 8.94 -5.34 -3.20
N GLN A 96 7.95 -5.98 -3.81
CA GLN A 96 7.66 -5.84 -5.24
C GLN A 96 7.20 -4.43 -5.60
N GLY A 97 6.24 -3.86 -4.86
CA GLY A 97 5.74 -2.50 -5.09
C GLY A 97 6.83 -1.43 -4.93
N LEU A 98 7.69 -1.56 -3.91
CA LEU A 98 8.80 -0.64 -3.69
C LEU A 98 9.87 -0.76 -4.80
N SER A 99 10.25 -1.98 -5.17
CA SER A 99 11.23 -2.24 -6.23
C SER A 99 10.74 -1.75 -7.59
N TYR A 100 9.48 -2.02 -7.93
CA TYR A 100 8.86 -1.58 -9.18
C TYR A 100 8.88 -0.05 -9.33
N HIS A 101 8.40 0.66 -8.33
CA HIS A 101 8.36 2.13 -8.40
C HIS A 101 9.74 2.77 -8.22
N GLY A 102 10.61 2.20 -7.38
CA GLY A 102 11.98 2.66 -7.24
C GLY A 102 12.73 2.58 -8.57
N THR A 103 12.65 1.45 -9.26
CA THR A 103 13.24 1.28 -10.59
C THR A 103 12.71 2.29 -11.61
N ARG A 104 11.39 2.52 -11.64
CA ARG A 104 10.78 3.54 -12.53
C ARG A 104 11.24 4.97 -12.23
N LEU A 105 11.58 5.26 -11.00
CA LEU A 105 12.06 6.58 -10.56
C LEU A 105 13.59 6.70 -10.57
N GLY A 106 14.31 5.64 -10.95
CA GLY A 106 15.78 5.62 -10.93
C GLY A 106 16.37 5.59 -9.52
N ILE A 107 15.61 5.12 -8.52
CA ILE A 107 16.00 5.05 -7.12
C ILE A 107 16.52 3.63 -6.83
N PRO A 108 17.75 3.46 -6.32
CA PRO A 108 18.25 2.14 -5.90
C PRO A 108 17.40 1.56 -4.77
N VAL A 109 16.94 0.32 -4.92
CA VAL A 109 16.11 -0.36 -3.91
C VAL A 109 16.82 -1.62 -3.43
N THR A 110 17.06 -1.71 -2.13
CA THR A 110 17.58 -2.90 -1.46
C THR A 110 16.50 -3.52 -0.60
N ILE A 111 16.26 -4.82 -0.79
CA ILE A 111 15.25 -5.58 -0.04
C ILE A 111 15.95 -6.62 0.83
N VAL A 112 15.68 -6.56 2.12
CA VAL A 112 16.15 -7.57 3.08
C VAL A 112 15.07 -8.63 3.25
N MET A 113 15.44 -9.89 3.00
CA MET A 113 14.54 -11.04 3.15
C MET A 113 15.14 -12.09 4.10
N PRO A 114 14.32 -12.87 4.81
CA PRO A 114 14.79 -14.05 5.53
C PRO A 114 15.49 -15.04 4.59
N ARG A 115 16.53 -15.72 5.07
CA ARG A 115 17.22 -16.77 4.28
C ARG A 115 16.34 -17.93 3.84
N THR A 116 15.22 -18.12 4.53
CA THR A 116 14.21 -19.15 4.22
C THR A 116 13.14 -18.68 3.23
N THR A 117 13.29 -17.48 2.65
CA THR A 117 12.32 -16.97 1.68
C THR A 117 12.28 -17.86 0.45
N PRO A 118 11.10 -18.30 -0.02
CA PRO A 118 10.97 -19.09 -1.24
C PRO A 118 11.58 -18.37 -2.45
N ALA A 119 12.33 -19.09 -3.28
CA ALA A 119 13.04 -18.54 -4.44
C ALA A 119 12.12 -17.74 -5.38
N VAL A 120 10.88 -18.18 -5.57
CA VAL A 120 9.90 -17.48 -6.42
C VAL A 120 9.66 -16.02 -5.96
N LYS A 121 9.68 -15.75 -4.66
CA LYS A 121 9.47 -14.40 -4.11
C LYS A 121 10.71 -13.50 -4.32
N ILE A 122 11.89 -14.10 -4.20
CA ILE A 122 13.16 -13.41 -4.51
C ILE A 122 13.16 -13.03 -5.99
N MET A 123 12.96 -14.00 -6.88
CA MET A 123 12.91 -13.78 -8.33
C MET A 123 11.86 -12.73 -8.74
N GLN A 124 10.68 -12.74 -8.15
CA GLN A 124 9.64 -11.74 -8.41
C GLN A 124 10.07 -10.32 -8.01
N THR A 125 10.82 -10.18 -6.92
CA THR A 125 11.34 -8.88 -6.48
C THR A 125 12.47 -8.39 -7.38
N GLU A 126 13.39 -9.28 -7.74
CA GLU A 126 14.51 -9.00 -8.65
C GLU A 126 14.02 -8.67 -10.07
N SER A 127 12.98 -9.36 -10.57
CA SER A 127 12.43 -9.13 -11.91
C SER A 127 11.83 -7.72 -12.09
N VAL A 128 11.51 -7.04 -10.99
CA VAL A 128 11.04 -5.64 -11.01
C VAL A 128 12.12 -4.66 -10.52
N GLY A 129 13.38 -5.11 -10.45
CA GLY A 129 14.57 -4.28 -10.24
C GLY A 129 15.00 -4.10 -8.78
N GLY A 130 14.46 -4.89 -7.84
CA GLY A 130 14.94 -4.92 -6.46
C GLY A 130 16.26 -5.67 -6.31
N ASN A 131 17.16 -5.16 -5.50
CA ASN A 131 18.36 -5.88 -5.06
C ASN A 131 18.04 -6.60 -3.74
N VAL A 132 18.14 -7.93 -3.70
CA VAL A 132 17.75 -8.77 -2.55
C VAL A 132 18.98 -9.30 -1.83
#